data_a446cdf54d43485acb57704268bff18c
#
_entry.id   a446cdf54d43485acb57704268bff18c
#
_cell.length_a   1.000
_cell.length_b   1.000
_cell.length_c   1.000
_cell.angle_alpha   90.00
_cell.angle_beta   90.00
_cell.angle_gamma   90.00
#
_symmetry.space_group_name_H-M   'P 1'
#
loop_
_entity.id
_entity.type
_entity.pdbx_description
1 polymer ?
#
loop_
_entity_poly.entity_id
_entity_poly.type
_entity_poly.pdbx_seq_one_letter_code
_entity_poly.pdbx_strand_id
1 'polypeptide(L)'
;RYMPILSRILTGELTETNPTDTAGNTSWETVSEVGRDLNFSFTVRDRNVSGGTGQTPQSSSDAMKVTVDAASGPFQLTSQNTVDYVVFSGNSEMVTWDVAGTNAGAVNTPNVNILLSVDGGLTFPHTLASNVPNDGSHNVTIPVLTTTSARIKVEGAGNIFLAINNVDFEIEETEFVLNANEAALDICIPNDAVYNFTYSTFLGFAETTTFEASNIPDGATVSFNPMSAKTDGTAVQMTVSGLNNVAVGSYTIPVVATAPSLTKTYDVQMNLFSDEVEVATLSTPGNNATDVSLLPQFTWQEDSNAKEYDLEIASDAGFNTIVSTSTLSTNVFELGTSLLSNTDYWWR
;
A
#
# COMPACT_ATOMS: atom_id res chain seq x y z
N ARG A 1 -22.52 -9.59 -17.18
CA ARG A 1 -23.12 -9.16 -15.91
C ARG A 1 -22.24 -9.64 -14.76
N TYR A 2 -22.00 -8.76 -13.80
CA TYR A 2 -21.29 -9.10 -12.56
C TYR A 2 -22.24 -9.65 -11.51
N MET A 3 -21.70 -10.44 -10.56
CA MET A 3 -22.42 -10.95 -9.39
C MET A 3 -21.50 -10.80 -8.15
N PRO A 4 -21.87 -9.91 -7.20
CA PRO A 4 -23.01 -8.98 -7.25
C PRO A 4 -22.88 -7.97 -8.40
N ILE A 5 -23.83 -7.04 -8.53
CA ILE A 5 -23.74 -5.96 -9.54
C ILE A 5 -22.50 -5.12 -9.30
N LEU A 6 -21.95 -4.54 -10.38
CA LEU A 6 -20.67 -3.85 -10.37
C LEU A 6 -20.60 -2.72 -9.32
N SER A 7 -21.69 -1.95 -9.14
CA SER A 7 -21.75 -0.89 -8.13
C SER A 7 -21.49 -1.39 -6.71
N ARG A 8 -21.94 -2.59 -6.37
CA ARG A 8 -21.70 -3.22 -5.06
C ARG A 8 -20.25 -3.74 -4.94
N ILE A 9 -19.70 -4.26 -6.03
CA ILE A 9 -18.28 -4.65 -6.05
C ILE A 9 -17.40 -3.43 -5.79
N LEU A 10 -17.70 -2.30 -6.41
CA LEU A 10 -16.94 -1.05 -6.26
C LEU A 10 -17.03 -0.45 -4.84
N THR A 11 -18.11 -0.71 -4.12
CA THR A 11 -18.29 -0.28 -2.71
C THR A 11 -17.87 -1.35 -1.69
N GLY A 12 -17.41 -2.52 -2.13
CA GLY A 12 -17.03 -3.62 -1.25
C GLY A 12 -18.21 -4.40 -0.62
N GLU A 13 -19.42 -4.13 -1.09
CA GLU A 13 -20.65 -4.80 -0.59
C GLU A 13 -20.86 -6.16 -1.28
N LEU A 14 -19.96 -7.10 -1.05
CA LEU A 14 -19.93 -8.39 -1.75
C LEU A 14 -20.95 -9.40 -1.24
N THR A 15 -21.37 -9.29 0.03
CA THR A 15 -22.30 -10.21 0.69
C THR A 15 -23.45 -9.47 1.36
N GLU A 16 -24.61 -10.12 1.43
CA GLU A 16 -25.75 -9.64 2.19
C GLU A 16 -25.82 -10.40 3.53
N THR A 17 -25.77 -9.66 4.61
CA THR A 17 -25.82 -10.22 5.97
C THR A 17 -27.20 -10.72 6.36
N ASN A 18 -28.27 -10.22 5.72
CA ASN A 18 -29.62 -10.64 5.95
C ASN A 18 -30.44 -10.76 4.65
N PRO A 19 -30.34 -11.90 3.94
CA PRO A 19 -31.02 -12.10 2.64
C PRO A 19 -32.56 -12.13 2.74
N THR A 20 -33.14 -12.09 3.92
CA THR A 20 -34.60 -12.11 4.15
C THR A 20 -35.17 -10.70 4.41
N ASP A 21 -34.34 -9.67 4.54
CA ASP A 21 -34.80 -8.30 4.71
C ASP A 21 -35.31 -7.75 3.38
N THR A 22 -36.50 -7.18 3.38
CA THR A 22 -37.28 -6.87 2.16
C THR A 22 -36.98 -5.50 1.57
N ALA A 23 -36.16 -4.68 2.19
CA ALA A 23 -35.90 -3.31 1.74
C ALA A 23 -34.75 -3.26 0.74
N GLY A 24 -35.01 -3.63 -0.52
CA GLY A 24 -34.05 -3.51 -1.64
C GLY A 24 -32.96 -4.59 -1.66
N ASN A 25 -33.07 -5.60 -0.83
CA ASN A 25 -32.15 -6.70 -0.74
C ASN A 25 -32.40 -7.72 -1.85
N THR A 26 -31.38 -7.97 -2.66
CA THR A 26 -31.41 -9.04 -3.67
C THR A 26 -30.49 -10.17 -3.20
N SER A 27 -31.03 -11.10 -2.41
CA SER A 27 -30.34 -12.35 -2.00
C SER A 27 -29.70 -13.14 -3.16
N TRP A 28 -29.99 -12.74 -4.37
CA TRP A 28 -29.47 -13.30 -5.62
C TRP A 28 -28.06 -12.83 -5.98
N GLU A 29 -27.58 -11.74 -5.36
CA GLU A 29 -26.33 -11.10 -5.74
C GLU A 29 -25.27 -11.18 -4.62
N THR A 30 -25.44 -12.16 -3.73
CA THR A 30 -24.49 -12.45 -2.66
C THR A 30 -23.43 -13.43 -3.15
N VAL A 31 -22.15 -13.10 -2.94
CA VAL A 31 -21.05 -14.04 -3.12
C VAL A 31 -21.15 -15.12 -2.03
N SER A 32 -21.06 -16.39 -2.42
CA SER A 32 -21.16 -17.49 -1.48
C SER A 32 -19.86 -17.69 -0.72
N GLU A 33 -19.92 -17.72 0.61
CA GLU A 33 -18.82 -18.07 1.51
C GLU A 33 -18.68 -19.58 1.76
N VAL A 34 -19.60 -20.37 1.23
CA VAL A 34 -19.60 -21.84 1.38
C VAL A 34 -19.53 -22.52 0.02
N GLY A 35 -18.86 -23.65 -0.03
CA GLY A 35 -18.79 -24.48 -1.25
C GLY A 35 -20.18 -24.96 -1.66
N ARG A 36 -20.57 -24.66 -2.88
CA ARG A 36 -21.85 -25.05 -3.47
C ARG A 36 -21.88 -24.95 -4.99
N ASP A 37 -22.84 -25.63 -5.58
CA ASP A 37 -23.18 -25.43 -6.99
C ASP A 37 -24.32 -24.41 -7.13
N LEU A 38 -24.11 -23.42 -7.99
CA LEU A 38 -25.10 -22.42 -8.40
C LEU A 38 -25.50 -22.73 -9.85
N ASN A 39 -26.81 -22.94 -10.08
CA ASN A 39 -27.33 -23.22 -11.41
C ASN A 39 -28.07 -22.00 -11.94
N PHE A 40 -27.64 -21.49 -13.08
CA PHE A 40 -28.24 -20.36 -13.77
C PHE A 40 -28.91 -20.83 -15.04
N SER A 41 -30.05 -20.24 -15.40
CA SER A 41 -30.69 -20.43 -16.68
C SER A 41 -30.95 -19.08 -17.35
N PHE A 42 -30.56 -18.99 -18.60
CA PHE A 42 -30.88 -17.83 -19.46
C PHE A 42 -31.95 -18.26 -20.44
N THR A 43 -33.12 -17.59 -20.40
CA THR A 43 -34.25 -17.91 -21.25
C THR A 43 -34.57 -16.70 -22.15
N VAL A 44 -34.55 -16.92 -23.44
CA VAL A 44 -35.02 -15.97 -24.45
C VAL A 44 -36.39 -16.35 -24.88
N ARG A 45 -37.31 -15.38 -24.96
CA ARG A 45 -38.66 -15.57 -25.43
C ARG A 45 -38.94 -14.59 -26.60
N ASP A 46 -39.64 -15.09 -27.59
CA ASP A 46 -40.14 -14.17 -28.64
C ASP A 46 -41.23 -13.25 -28.06
N ARG A 47 -41.50 -12.14 -28.75
CA ARG A 47 -42.57 -11.18 -28.39
C ARG A 47 -43.94 -11.57 -28.93
N ASN A 48 -44.08 -12.76 -29.37
CA ASN A 48 -45.37 -13.22 -29.91
C ASN A 48 -46.37 -13.41 -28.80
N VAL A 49 -47.27 -12.45 -28.59
CA VAL A 49 -48.15 -12.38 -27.42
C VAL A 49 -49.46 -13.09 -27.61
N SER A 50 -49.75 -13.69 -28.75
CA SER A 50 -50.91 -14.60 -28.85
C SER A 50 -51.47 -14.77 -30.24
N GLY A 51 -51.68 -16.00 -30.57
CA GLY A 51 -53.01 -16.46 -30.97
C GLY A 51 -53.53 -16.03 -32.35
N GLY A 52 -52.65 -15.64 -33.26
CA GLY A 52 -52.98 -15.77 -34.67
C GLY A 52 -52.89 -17.24 -35.06
N THR A 53 -53.79 -17.72 -35.87
CA THR A 53 -53.79 -19.10 -36.36
C THR A 53 -52.44 -19.43 -37.00
N GLY A 54 -51.66 -20.30 -36.36
CA GLY A 54 -50.37 -20.78 -36.81
C GLY A 54 -49.13 -20.14 -36.16
N GLN A 55 -49.29 -19.29 -35.13
CA GLN A 55 -48.16 -18.72 -34.36
C GLN A 55 -48.17 -19.19 -32.92
N THR A 56 -47.21 -20.01 -32.54
CA THR A 56 -46.97 -20.41 -31.17
C THR A 56 -45.82 -19.60 -30.58
N PRO A 57 -45.94 -19.06 -29.34
CA PRO A 57 -44.83 -18.44 -28.63
C PRO A 57 -43.65 -19.38 -28.56
N GLN A 58 -42.45 -18.90 -28.89
CA GLN A 58 -41.24 -19.70 -28.83
C GLN A 58 -40.34 -19.22 -27.70
N SER A 59 -39.68 -20.17 -27.04
CA SER A 59 -38.64 -19.88 -26.05
C SER A 59 -37.46 -20.82 -26.25
N SER A 60 -36.28 -20.29 -26.05
CA SER A 60 -35.04 -21.08 -25.96
C SER A 60 -34.32 -20.74 -24.65
N SER A 61 -33.78 -21.76 -24.02
CA SER A 61 -33.04 -21.59 -22.78
C SER A 61 -31.67 -22.29 -22.84
N ASP A 62 -30.70 -21.69 -22.22
CA ASP A 62 -29.38 -22.28 -21.94
C ASP A 62 -29.14 -22.31 -20.44
N ALA A 63 -28.39 -23.27 -19.95
CA ALA A 63 -28.11 -23.46 -18.53
C ALA A 63 -26.60 -23.45 -18.27
N MET A 64 -26.18 -22.76 -17.19
CA MET A 64 -24.83 -22.72 -16.74
C MET A 64 -24.74 -23.11 -15.28
N LYS A 65 -23.74 -23.91 -14.95
CA LYS A 65 -23.42 -24.27 -13.55
C LYS A 65 -22.13 -23.55 -13.15
N VAL A 66 -22.15 -22.91 -11.98
CA VAL A 66 -20.97 -22.32 -11.32
C VAL A 66 -20.75 -23.08 -10.03
N THR A 67 -19.56 -23.64 -9.85
CA THR A 67 -19.16 -24.30 -8.61
C THR A 67 -18.34 -23.35 -7.78
N VAL A 68 -18.76 -23.08 -6.56
CA VAL A 68 -18.02 -22.28 -5.57
C VAL A 68 -17.13 -23.20 -4.77
N ASP A 69 -15.83 -22.92 -4.75
CA ASP A 69 -14.84 -23.59 -3.91
C ASP A 69 -14.57 -22.76 -2.65
N ALA A 70 -14.91 -23.29 -1.48
CA ALA A 70 -14.72 -22.61 -0.20
C ALA A 70 -13.27 -22.69 0.33
N ALA A 71 -12.40 -23.47 -0.33
CA ALA A 71 -11.00 -23.58 0.05
C ALA A 71 -10.12 -22.52 -0.65
N SER A 72 -10.67 -21.79 -1.64
CA SER A 72 -10.00 -20.77 -2.41
C SER A 72 -10.67 -19.40 -2.20
N GLY A 73 -9.87 -18.34 -2.11
CA GLY A 73 -10.41 -16.97 -1.92
C GLY A 73 -10.32 -16.46 -0.49
N PRO A 74 -10.63 -15.17 -0.27
CA PRO A 74 -11.05 -14.21 -1.29
C PRO A 74 -9.89 -13.75 -2.19
N PHE A 75 -10.11 -13.73 -3.50
CA PHE A 75 -9.18 -13.14 -4.47
C PHE A 75 -9.28 -11.61 -4.38
N GLN A 76 -8.19 -10.93 -4.06
CA GLN A 76 -8.20 -9.49 -3.76
C GLN A 76 -7.02 -8.77 -4.42
N LEU A 77 -7.26 -7.55 -4.90
CA LEU A 77 -6.21 -6.64 -5.32
C LEU A 77 -5.56 -5.99 -4.09
N THR A 78 -4.22 -6.01 -4.00
CA THR A 78 -3.47 -5.50 -2.86
C THR A 78 -2.72 -4.20 -3.15
N SER A 79 -2.54 -3.84 -4.42
CA SER A 79 -1.97 -2.57 -4.86
C SER A 79 -3.03 -1.54 -5.26
N GLN A 80 -2.63 -0.28 -5.49
CA GLN A 80 -3.44 0.87 -5.86
C GLN A 80 -4.67 1.10 -4.95
N ASN A 81 -4.52 0.82 -3.66
CA ASN A 81 -5.56 0.97 -2.63
C ASN A 81 -5.33 2.17 -1.69
N THR A 82 -4.31 2.99 -1.96
CA THR A 82 -4.02 4.21 -1.20
C THR A 82 -4.82 5.38 -1.77
N VAL A 83 -5.42 6.18 -0.90
CA VAL A 83 -6.10 7.43 -1.28
C VAL A 83 -5.05 8.41 -1.84
N ASP A 84 -5.44 9.19 -2.85
CA ASP A 84 -4.58 10.16 -3.52
C ASP A 84 -3.32 9.56 -4.18
N TYR A 85 -3.41 8.28 -4.57
CA TYR A 85 -2.33 7.62 -5.30
C TYR A 85 -2.28 8.14 -6.74
N VAL A 86 -1.10 8.60 -7.16
CA VAL A 86 -0.86 9.13 -8.51
C VAL A 86 0.12 8.25 -9.25
N VAL A 87 -0.20 7.92 -10.49
CA VAL A 87 0.70 7.27 -11.45
C VAL A 87 0.88 8.14 -12.69
N PHE A 88 1.98 7.97 -13.38
CA PHE A 88 2.26 8.76 -14.59
C PHE A 88 2.06 7.93 -15.84
N SER A 89 1.44 8.57 -16.85
CA SER A 89 1.24 8.00 -18.17
C SER A 89 2.54 7.48 -18.77
N GLY A 90 2.50 6.28 -19.33
CA GLY A 90 3.67 5.62 -19.92
C GLY A 90 4.63 4.98 -18.93
N ASN A 91 4.41 5.12 -17.63
CA ASN A 91 5.23 4.50 -16.60
C ASN A 91 4.92 3.01 -16.44
N SER A 92 5.91 2.28 -15.93
CA SER A 92 5.74 0.90 -15.48
C SER A 92 5.20 0.90 -14.05
N GLU A 93 4.12 0.18 -13.82
CA GLU A 93 3.45 0.10 -12.53
C GLU A 93 3.30 -1.37 -12.10
N MET A 94 3.60 -1.65 -10.84
CA MET A 94 3.43 -2.99 -10.27
C MET A 94 1.99 -3.16 -9.78
N VAL A 95 1.29 -4.11 -10.36
CA VAL A 95 -0.02 -4.55 -9.89
C VAL A 95 0.15 -5.81 -9.06
N THR A 96 -0.37 -5.82 -7.83
CA THR A 96 -0.29 -6.97 -6.92
C THR A 96 -1.66 -7.41 -6.45
N TRP A 97 -1.82 -8.74 -6.23
CA TRP A 97 -3.05 -9.36 -5.75
C TRP A 97 -2.77 -10.57 -4.87
N ASP A 98 -3.72 -10.90 -4.01
CA ASP A 98 -3.71 -12.17 -3.30
C ASP A 98 -4.29 -13.26 -4.20
N VAL A 99 -3.45 -14.22 -4.55
CA VAL A 99 -3.84 -15.38 -5.38
C VAL A 99 -4.89 -16.24 -4.69
N ALA A 100 -4.84 -16.33 -3.37
CA ALA A 100 -5.79 -17.03 -2.51
C ALA A 100 -6.14 -18.47 -2.99
N GLY A 101 -5.16 -19.18 -3.55
CA GLY A 101 -5.32 -20.56 -4.03
C GLY A 101 -6.08 -20.71 -5.35
N THR A 102 -6.41 -19.61 -6.04
CA THR A 102 -7.20 -19.66 -7.30
C THR A 102 -6.40 -20.19 -8.49
N ASN A 103 -5.07 -20.19 -8.43
CA ASN A 103 -4.19 -20.65 -9.51
C ASN A 103 -4.07 -22.19 -9.61
N ALA A 104 -4.56 -22.91 -8.63
CA ALA A 104 -4.45 -24.37 -8.53
C ALA A 104 -5.73 -24.99 -7.95
N GLY A 105 -5.69 -26.28 -7.60
CA GLY A 105 -6.79 -26.98 -6.93
C GLY A 105 -8.07 -27.07 -7.77
N ALA A 106 -9.22 -26.81 -7.13
CA ALA A 106 -10.52 -26.90 -7.78
C ALA A 106 -10.79 -25.72 -8.74
N VAL A 107 -10.26 -24.55 -8.43
CA VAL A 107 -10.43 -23.33 -9.28
C VAL A 107 -9.52 -23.41 -10.49
N ASN A 108 -8.27 -23.86 -10.34
CA ASN A 108 -7.30 -24.15 -11.39
C ASN A 108 -7.22 -23.08 -12.51
N THR A 109 -7.05 -21.83 -12.12
CA THR A 109 -6.93 -20.69 -13.04
C THR A 109 -5.51 -20.13 -12.98
N PRO A 110 -4.58 -20.70 -13.76
CA PRO A 110 -3.15 -20.36 -13.67
C PRO A 110 -2.81 -18.99 -14.25
N ASN A 111 -3.72 -18.34 -14.98
CA ASN A 111 -3.49 -17.05 -15.61
C ASN A 111 -4.63 -16.07 -15.31
N VAL A 112 -4.28 -14.78 -15.37
CA VAL A 112 -5.21 -13.65 -15.18
C VAL A 112 -5.07 -12.63 -16.30
N ASN A 113 -6.09 -11.76 -16.44
CA ASN A 113 -6.04 -10.54 -17.24
C ASN A 113 -6.05 -9.33 -16.31
N ILE A 114 -5.34 -8.27 -16.68
CA ILE A 114 -5.28 -7.01 -15.96
C ILE A 114 -5.85 -5.92 -16.86
N LEU A 115 -6.87 -5.23 -16.38
CA LEU A 115 -7.60 -4.22 -17.13
C LEU A 115 -7.67 -2.91 -16.35
N LEU A 116 -7.72 -1.78 -17.08
CA LEU A 116 -7.81 -0.45 -16.51
C LEU A 116 -9.15 0.20 -16.90
N SER A 117 -9.76 0.81 -15.91
CA SER A 117 -10.87 1.74 -16.02
C SER A 117 -10.37 3.18 -15.88
N VAL A 118 -11.03 4.11 -16.53
CA VAL A 118 -10.81 5.57 -16.43
C VAL A 118 -12.07 6.31 -15.97
N ASP A 119 -13.09 5.58 -15.56
CA ASP A 119 -14.44 6.07 -15.22
C ASP A 119 -14.95 5.54 -13.86
N GLY A 120 -14.05 5.38 -12.89
CA GLY A 120 -14.38 4.91 -11.55
C GLY A 120 -14.74 3.43 -11.46
N GLY A 121 -14.32 2.62 -12.45
CA GLY A 121 -14.62 1.20 -12.49
C GLY A 121 -15.94 0.83 -13.18
N LEU A 122 -16.62 1.77 -13.81
CA LEU A 122 -17.87 1.49 -14.53
C LEU A 122 -17.63 0.68 -15.81
N THR A 123 -16.54 0.96 -16.53
CA THR A 123 -16.07 0.20 -17.67
C THR A 123 -14.56 -0.07 -17.60
N PHE A 124 -14.08 -1.11 -18.27
CA PHE A 124 -12.67 -1.49 -18.30
C PHE A 124 -12.19 -1.66 -19.77
N PRO A 125 -12.08 -0.55 -20.51
CA PRO A 125 -11.77 -0.61 -21.95
C PRO A 125 -10.30 -0.86 -22.26
N HIS A 126 -9.39 -0.63 -21.30
CA HIS A 126 -7.95 -0.75 -21.54
C HIS A 126 -7.43 -2.06 -20.96
N THR A 127 -6.91 -2.93 -21.82
CA THR A 127 -6.21 -4.15 -21.39
C THR A 127 -4.76 -3.82 -21.15
N LEU A 128 -4.30 -3.93 -19.89
CA LEU A 128 -2.91 -3.69 -19.51
C LEU A 128 -2.05 -4.94 -19.71
N ALA A 129 -2.61 -6.11 -19.38
CA ALA A 129 -1.97 -7.40 -19.61
C ALA A 129 -3.03 -8.49 -19.82
N SER A 130 -2.73 -9.47 -20.68
CA SER A 130 -3.61 -10.60 -20.97
C SER A 130 -2.90 -11.92 -20.75
N ASN A 131 -3.60 -12.84 -20.10
CA ASN A 131 -3.15 -14.22 -19.90
C ASN A 131 -1.76 -14.32 -19.25
N VAL A 132 -1.50 -13.47 -18.27
CA VAL A 132 -0.26 -13.46 -17.48
C VAL A 132 -0.38 -14.41 -16.28
N PRO A 133 0.74 -14.94 -15.72
CA PRO A 133 0.70 -15.87 -14.60
C PRO A 133 -0.11 -15.31 -13.40
N ASN A 134 -0.91 -16.17 -12.80
CA ASN A 134 -1.63 -15.88 -11.55
C ASN A 134 -0.72 -16.22 -10.35
N ASP A 135 0.35 -15.43 -10.17
CA ASP A 135 1.42 -15.62 -9.17
C ASP A 135 1.47 -14.51 -8.11
N GLY A 136 0.53 -13.55 -8.18
CA GLY A 136 0.37 -12.49 -7.19
C GLY A 136 0.92 -11.13 -7.61
N SER A 137 1.63 -11.02 -8.76
CA SER A 137 2.16 -9.73 -9.20
C SER A 137 2.43 -9.67 -10.70
N HIS A 138 2.30 -8.47 -11.28
CA HIS A 138 2.71 -8.23 -12.68
C HIS A 138 2.99 -6.76 -12.91
N ASN A 139 4.09 -6.47 -13.64
CA ASN A 139 4.38 -5.11 -14.11
C ASN A 139 3.56 -4.80 -15.36
N VAL A 140 2.85 -3.68 -15.34
CA VAL A 140 2.08 -3.19 -16.48
C VAL A 140 2.59 -1.82 -16.90
N THR A 141 2.41 -1.46 -18.17
CA THR A 141 2.64 -0.11 -18.65
C THR A 141 1.33 0.64 -18.67
N ILE A 142 1.27 1.77 -17.97
CA ILE A 142 0.10 2.65 -17.99
C ILE A 142 -0.01 3.32 -19.36
N PRO A 143 -1.16 3.25 -20.06
CA PRO A 143 -1.30 3.90 -21.34
C PRO A 143 -1.22 5.43 -21.22
N VAL A 144 -0.88 6.11 -22.33
CA VAL A 144 -0.83 7.58 -22.37
C VAL A 144 -2.25 8.13 -22.35
N LEU A 145 -2.70 8.54 -21.16
CA LEU A 145 -4.00 9.14 -20.88
C LEU A 145 -3.99 9.81 -19.51
N THR A 146 -4.98 10.63 -19.22
CA THR A 146 -5.19 11.27 -17.92
C THR A 146 -6.58 10.95 -17.37
N THR A 147 -6.68 10.76 -16.07
CA THR A 147 -7.95 10.61 -15.36
C THR A 147 -7.73 10.76 -13.85
N THR A 148 -8.73 11.25 -13.13
CA THR A 148 -8.79 11.28 -11.66
C THR A 148 -9.58 10.11 -11.07
N SER A 149 -10.03 9.17 -11.89
CA SER A 149 -10.94 8.09 -11.49
C SER A 149 -10.51 6.75 -12.09
N ALA A 150 -9.19 6.47 -12.03
CA ALA A 150 -8.66 5.20 -12.50
C ALA A 150 -8.99 4.07 -11.53
N ARG A 151 -9.31 2.89 -12.07
CA ARG A 151 -9.42 1.61 -11.31
C ARG A 151 -8.73 0.50 -12.08
N ILE A 152 -8.10 -0.42 -11.36
CA ILE A 152 -7.55 -1.65 -11.93
C ILE A 152 -8.47 -2.82 -11.57
N LYS A 153 -8.72 -3.68 -12.54
CA LYS A 153 -9.38 -4.97 -12.37
C LYS A 153 -8.41 -6.08 -12.76
N VAL A 154 -8.29 -7.09 -11.89
CA VAL A 154 -7.65 -8.37 -12.20
C VAL A 154 -8.73 -9.43 -12.25
N GLU A 155 -8.80 -10.19 -13.33
CA GLU A 155 -9.80 -11.24 -13.53
C GLU A 155 -9.16 -12.56 -13.99
N GLY A 156 -9.74 -13.67 -13.59
CA GLY A 156 -9.27 -15.00 -14.01
C GLY A 156 -9.42 -15.19 -15.52
N ALA A 157 -8.33 -15.56 -16.20
CA ALA A 157 -8.37 -15.88 -17.62
C ALA A 157 -9.14 -17.19 -17.86
N GLY A 158 -10.32 -17.07 -18.46
CA GLY A 158 -11.22 -18.21 -18.68
C GLY A 158 -12.03 -18.64 -17.45
N ASN A 159 -12.05 -17.83 -16.39
CA ASN A 159 -12.88 -18.02 -15.21
C ASN A 159 -13.68 -16.75 -14.90
N ILE A 160 -14.55 -16.77 -13.88
CA ILE A 160 -15.49 -15.69 -13.57
C ILE A 160 -15.10 -14.84 -12.36
N PHE A 161 -14.09 -15.24 -11.57
CA PHE A 161 -13.67 -14.45 -10.42
C PHE A 161 -12.87 -13.21 -10.85
N LEU A 162 -12.97 -12.15 -10.08
CA LEU A 162 -12.25 -10.90 -10.29
C LEU A 162 -12.06 -10.15 -8.98
N ALA A 163 -11.12 -9.19 -8.99
CA ALA A 163 -10.97 -8.18 -7.97
C ALA A 163 -10.75 -6.81 -8.62
N ILE A 164 -11.21 -5.74 -7.95
CA ILE A 164 -11.00 -4.36 -8.35
C ILE A 164 -10.39 -3.66 -7.15
N ASN A 165 -9.44 -2.74 -7.34
CA ASN A 165 -8.89 -1.95 -6.25
C ASN A 165 -9.97 -1.06 -5.60
N ASN A 166 -9.80 -0.75 -4.31
CA ASN A 166 -10.88 -0.22 -3.47
C ASN A 166 -11.15 1.29 -3.64
N VAL A 167 -10.17 2.06 -4.13
CA VAL A 167 -10.26 3.52 -4.26
C VAL A 167 -9.85 3.95 -5.66
N ASP A 168 -10.34 5.10 -6.10
CA ASP A 168 -9.87 5.71 -7.33
C ASP A 168 -8.42 6.19 -7.15
N PHE A 169 -7.63 6.10 -8.21
CA PHE A 169 -6.32 6.70 -8.28
C PHE A 169 -6.24 7.62 -9.52
N GLU A 170 -5.24 8.49 -9.53
CA GLU A 170 -5.04 9.46 -10.59
C GLU A 170 -3.98 9.00 -11.58
N ILE A 171 -4.22 9.23 -12.87
CA ILE A 171 -3.23 9.08 -13.93
C ILE A 171 -2.96 10.47 -14.50
N GLU A 172 -1.72 10.93 -14.36
CA GLU A 172 -1.26 12.23 -14.83
C GLU A 172 -0.27 12.09 -16.00
N GLU A 173 -0.25 13.09 -16.87
CA GLU A 173 0.84 13.29 -17.82
C GLU A 173 1.94 14.12 -17.16
N THR A 174 3.18 13.70 -17.40
CA THR A 174 4.35 14.40 -16.90
C THR A 174 5.48 14.37 -17.94
N GLU A 175 6.33 15.38 -17.97
CA GLU A 175 7.48 15.44 -18.85
C GLU A 175 8.66 14.66 -18.28
N PHE A 176 8.89 14.79 -16.97
CA PHE A 176 9.90 14.02 -16.26
C PHE A 176 9.53 13.85 -14.78
N VAL A 177 10.15 12.87 -14.15
CA VAL A 177 10.08 12.62 -12.69
C VAL A 177 11.48 12.35 -12.17
N LEU A 178 11.75 12.77 -10.94
CA LEU A 178 12.93 12.42 -10.18
C LEU A 178 12.49 11.56 -8.98
N ASN A 179 12.56 10.24 -9.16
CA ASN A 179 12.11 9.27 -8.15
C ASN A 179 13.24 8.96 -7.18
N ALA A 180 13.05 9.25 -5.89
CA ALA A 180 13.95 8.82 -4.84
C ALA A 180 13.74 7.34 -4.53
N ASN A 181 14.83 6.56 -4.41
CA ASN A 181 14.76 5.18 -3.94
C ASN A 181 14.29 5.12 -2.48
N GLU A 182 14.79 6.06 -1.68
CA GLU A 182 14.38 6.33 -0.32
C GLU A 182 14.23 7.84 -0.17
N ALA A 183 13.02 8.30 0.14
CA ALA A 183 12.73 9.72 0.31
C ALA A 183 13.02 10.21 1.74
N ALA A 184 13.22 9.33 2.70
CA ALA A 184 13.57 9.65 4.08
C ALA A 184 14.76 8.82 4.53
N LEU A 185 15.74 9.47 5.16
CA LEU A 185 16.94 8.83 5.71
C LEU A 185 17.12 9.20 7.17
N ASP A 186 17.47 8.20 7.98
CA ASP A 186 17.95 8.35 9.34
C ASP A 186 19.50 8.35 9.34
N ILE A 187 20.10 9.45 9.71
CA ILE A 187 21.56 9.65 9.64
C ILE A 187 22.11 9.99 11.02
N CYS A 188 23.13 9.26 11.46
CA CYS A 188 23.93 9.65 12.64
C CYS A 188 25.13 10.48 12.18
N ILE A 189 25.37 11.64 12.82
CA ILE A 189 26.60 12.40 12.60
C ILE A 189 27.81 11.53 12.97
N PRO A 190 28.95 11.65 12.28
CA PRO A 190 29.28 12.60 11.22
C PRO A 190 29.01 12.13 9.78
N ASN A 191 28.20 11.08 9.59
CA ASN A 191 28.01 10.49 8.27
C ASN A 191 27.25 11.41 7.32
N ASP A 192 27.58 11.31 6.03
CA ASP A 192 26.86 12.01 4.97
C ASP A 192 25.50 11.34 4.68
N ALA A 193 24.49 12.14 4.35
CA ALA A 193 23.22 11.64 3.82
C ALA A 193 23.31 11.48 2.30
N VAL A 194 23.07 10.26 1.80
CA VAL A 194 23.20 9.94 0.38
C VAL A 194 21.86 9.47 -0.17
N TYR A 195 21.21 10.31 -0.98
CA TYR A 195 19.97 10.00 -1.68
C TYR A 195 20.26 9.56 -3.10
N ASN A 196 19.66 8.44 -3.50
CA ASN A 196 19.76 7.94 -4.86
C ASN A 196 18.41 8.12 -5.55
N PHE A 197 18.44 8.75 -6.72
CA PHE A 197 17.27 9.00 -7.55
C PHE A 197 17.41 8.32 -8.90
N THR A 198 16.27 8.06 -9.52
CA THR A 198 16.18 7.74 -10.94
C THR A 198 15.45 8.88 -11.64
N TYR A 199 16.13 9.51 -12.60
CA TYR A 199 15.52 10.50 -13.48
C TYR A 199 14.86 9.79 -14.65
N SER A 200 13.53 9.93 -14.78
CA SER A 200 12.71 9.31 -15.82
C SER A 200 12.06 10.36 -16.68
N THR A 201 12.05 10.18 -18.00
CA THR A 201 11.43 11.09 -18.96
C THR A 201 10.27 10.44 -19.66
N PHE A 202 9.25 11.24 -20.00
CA PHE A 202 8.00 10.80 -20.61
C PHE A 202 7.67 11.67 -21.82
N LEU A 203 6.74 11.22 -22.64
CA LEU A 203 6.17 11.97 -23.78
C LEU A 203 7.23 12.53 -24.75
N GLY A 204 8.39 11.90 -24.80
CA GLY A 204 9.49 12.35 -25.68
C GLY A 204 10.24 13.58 -25.17
N PHE A 205 10.14 13.89 -23.86
CA PHE A 205 10.89 14.98 -23.23
C PHE A 205 12.39 14.76 -23.42
N ALA A 206 13.08 15.78 -23.94
CA ALA A 206 14.49 15.71 -24.34
C ALA A 206 15.31 16.97 -23.94
N GLU A 207 14.79 17.76 -23.01
CA GLU A 207 15.55 18.89 -22.47
C GLU A 207 16.54 18.43 -21.41
N THR A 208 17.62 19.18 -21.22
CA THR A 208 18.56 18.94 -20.13
C THR A 208 17.97 19.51 -18.84
N THR A 209 17.83 18.68 -17.82
CA THR A 209 17.35 19.05 -16.49
C THR A 209 18.53 19.14 -15.54
N THR A 210 18.69 20.27 -14.84
CA THR A 210 19.71 20.49 -13.80
C THR A 210 19.10 20.26 -12.43
N PHE A 211 19.93 19.82 -11.47
CA PHE A 211 19.52 19.50 -10.12
C PHE A 211 20.20 20.42 -9.11
N GLU A 212 19.38 20.99 -8.23
CA GLU A 212 19.80 21.82 -7.10
C GLU A 212 19.00 21.43 -5.86
N ALA A 213 19.46 21.83 -4.67
CA ALA A 213 18.70 21.70 -3.45
C ALA A 213 18.57 23.06 -2.77
N SER A 214 17.44 23.27 -2.11
CA SER A 214 17.17 24.47 -1.32
C SER A 214 16.92 24.10 0.14
N ASN A 215 16.83 25.10 1.01
CA ASN A 215 16.59 24.91 2.44
C ASN A 215 17.58 23.95 3.11
N ILE A 216 18.86 24.06 2.71
CA ILE A 216 19.92 23.22 3.25
C ILE A 216 20.22 23.68 4.68
N PRO A 217 20.35 22.77 5.67
CA PRO A 217 20.69 23.12 7.04
C PRO A 217 22.02 23.92 7.12
N ASP A 218 22.06 24.90 8.01
CA ASP A 218 23.25 25.72 8.20
C ASP A 218 24.47 24.86 8.56
N GLY A 219 25.54 25.00 7.83
CA GLY A 219 26.78 24.22 7.99
C GLY A 219 26.88 23.00 7.07
N ALA A 220 25.78 22.54 6.48
CA ALA A 220 25.79 21.47 5.50
C ALA A 220 26.08 21.98 4.08
N THR A 221 26.51 21.06 3.21
CA THR A 221 26.70 21.30 1.78
C THR A 221 26.03 20.19 0.98
N VAL A 222 25.52 20.51 -0.22
CA VAL A 222 24.88 19.54 -1.12
C VAL A 222 25.60 19.48 -2.44
N SER A 223 25.74 18.27 -2.95
CA SER A 223 26.28 18.01 -4.29
C SER A 223 25.44 16.98 -5.03
N PHE A 224 25.39 17.08 -6.36
CA PHE A 224 24.71 16.13 -7.25
C PHE A 224 25.69 15.48 -8.20
N ASN A 225 25.51 14.19 -8.45
CA ASN A 225 26.28 13.43 -9.43
C ASN A 225 25.35 12.48 -10.23
N PRO A 226 25.10 12.76 -11.54
CA PRO A 226 25.48 13.98 -12.27
C PRO A 226 24.69 15.21 -11.80
N MET A 227 25.22 16.41 -12.06
CA MET A 227 24.54 17.69 -11.78
C MET A 227 23.38 17.97 -12.76
N SER A 228 23.27 17.20 -13.82
CA SER A 228 22.19 17.31 -14.80
C SER A 228 21.96 15.98 -15.50
N ALA A 229 20.74 15.77 -15.99
CA ALA A 229 20.35 14.62 -16.79
C ALA A 229 19.52 15.05 -17.99
N LYS A 230 19.51 14.18 -19.01
CA LYS A 230 18.69 14.34 -20.23
C LYS A 230 18.11 13.03 -20.69
N THR A 231 18.73 11.92 -20.31
CA THR A 231 18.40 10.58 -20.79
C THR A 231 17.54 9.88 -19.76
N ASP A 232 16.49 9.23 -20.22
CA ASP A 232 15.63 8.37 -19.40
C ASP A 232 16.44 7.31 -18.67
N GLY A 233 16.05 7.02 -17.43
CA GLY A 233 16.70 6.04 -16.57
C GLY A 233 18.05 6.51 -15.99
N THR A 234 18.42 7.81 -16.10
CA THR A 234 19.67 8.31 -15.51
C THR A 234 19.64 8.23 -13.99
N ALA A 235 20.61 7.51 -13.41
CA ALA A 235 20.84 7.52 -11.97
C ALA A 235 21.44 8.86 -11.53
N VAL A 236 20.86 9.49 -10.52
CA VAL A 236 21.31 10.77 -9.93
C VAL A 236 21.50 10.57 -8.45
N GLN A 237 22.67 10.94 -7.93
CA GLN A 237 22.95 10.87 -6.51
C GLN A 237 23.06 12.28 -5.93
N MET A 238 22.35 12.54 -4.84
CA MET A 238 22.53 13.74 -4.02
C MET A 238 23.25 13.35 -2.74
N THR A 239 24.29 14.08 -2.39
CA THR A 239 25.01 13.90 -1.13
C THR A 239 24.89 15.19 -0.31
N VAL A 240 24.41 15.05 0.93
CA VAL A 240 24.42 16.11 1.94
C VAL A 240 25.56 15.80 2.90
N SER A 241 26.55 16.68 2.97
CA SER A 241 27.77 16.52 3.77
C SER A 241 28.00 17.70 4.70
N GLY A 242 28.99 17.58 5.59
CA GLY A 242 29.31 18.62 6.57
C GLY A 242 28.39 18.60 7.79
N LEU A 243 27.76 17.46 8.10
CA LEU A 243 26.72 17.34 9.12
C LEU A 243 27.21 17.42 10.57
N ASN A 244 28.53 17.45 10.82
CA ASN A 244 29.11 17.56 12.17
C ASN A 244 28.67 18.81 12.94
N ASN A 245 28.31 19.88 12.25
CA ASN A 245 27.94 21.17 12.85
C ASN A 245 26.45 21.47 12.70
N VAL A 246 25.69 20.54 12.16
CA VAL A 246 24.24 20.67 11.98
C VAL A 246 23.56 20.20 13.26
N ALA A 247 22.56 20.93 13.74
CA ALA A 247 21.78 20.51 14.90
C ALA A 247 21.03 19.20 14.60
N VAL A 248 20.90 18.32 15.58
CA VAL A 248 20.06 17.13 15.47
C VAL A 248 18.60 17.52 15.28
N GLY A 249 17.86 16.74 14.50
CA GLY A 249 16.46 17.02 14.19
C GLY A 249 16.06 16.55 12.80
N SER A 250 14.82 16.84 12.42
CA SER A 250 14.26 16.47 11.12
C SER A 250 14.30 17.65 10.17
N TYR A 251 14.80 17.43 8.97
CA TYR A 251 14.96 18.44 7.92
C TYR A 251 14.25 17.99 6.65
N THR A 252 13.42 18.87 6.08
CA THR A 252 12.90 18.71 4.73
C THR A 252 13.79 19.48 3.78
N ILE A 253 14.38 18.78 2.80
CA ILE A 253 15.27 19.32 1.80
C ILE A 253 14.58 19.25 0.44
N PRO A 254 14.10 20.39 -0.12
CA PRO A 254 13.54 20.44 -1.46
C PRO A 254 14.63 20.27 -2.51
N VAL A 255 14.51 19.24 -3.33
CA VAL A 255 15.32 18.99 -4.53
C VAL A 255 14.63 19.63 -5.71
N VAL A 256 15.26 20.60 -6.33
CA VAL A 256 14.72 21.38 -7.45
C VAL A 256 15.34 20.87 -8.74
N ALA A 257 14.50 20.35 -9.63
CA ALA A 257 14.87 19.88 -10.95
C ALA A 257 14.37 20.89 -12.00
N THR A 258 15.28 21.57 -12.67
CA THR A 258 14.98 22.67 -13.61
C THR A 258 15.41 22.32 -15.03
N ALA A 259 14.45 22.35 -15.94
CA ALA A 259 14.64 22.31 -17.38
C ALA A 259 14.25 23.66 -18.00
N PRO A 260 14.65 23.96 -19.25
CA PRO A 260 14.28 25.22 -19.92
C PRO A 260 12.79 25.52 -19.93
N SER A 261 11.94 24.51 -20.07
CA SER A 261 10.48 24.65 -20.17
C SER A 261 9.74 24.57 -18.83
N LEU A 262 10.31 23.92 -17.80
CA LEU A 262 9.61 23.71 -16.52
C LEU A 262 10.57 23.39 -15.37
N THR A 263 10.08 23.64 -14.16
CA THR A 263 10.77 23.30 -12.90
C THR A 263 9.85 22.46 -12.05
N LYS A 264 10.39 21.40 -11.44
CA LYS A 264 9.69 20.54 -10.48
C LYS A 264 10.49 20.46 -9.18
N THR A 265 9.78 20.31 -8.06
CA THR A 265 10.38 20.19 -6.73
C THR A 265 9.96 18.88 -6.10
N TYR A 266 10.91 18.21 -5.48
CA TYR A 266 10.74 16.92 -4.80
C TYR A 266 11.32 17.04 -3.39
N ASP A 267 10.53 16.72 -2.38
CA ASP A 267 11.00 16.82 -1.00
C ASP A 267 11.62 15.49 -0.54
N VAL A 268 12.79 15.59 0.10
CA VAL A 268 13.37 14.48 0.84
C VAL A 268 13.49 14.86 2.32
N GLN A 269 13.40 13.84 3.18
CA GLN A 269 13.50 14.00 4.64
C GLN A 269 14.85 13.47 5.12
N MET A 270 15.51 14.24 5.97
CA MET A 270 16.71 13.84 6.68
C MET A 270 16.44 13.94 8.18
N ASN A 271 16.45 12.81 8.88
CA ASN A 271 16.43 12.76 10.33
C ASN A 271 17.86 12.62 10.80
N LEU A 272 18.39 13.66 11.44
CA LEU A 272 19.76 13.72 11.90
C LEU A 272 19.82 13.45 13.40
N PHE A 273 20.60 12.45 13.77
CA PHE A 273 20.80 12.02 15.14
C PHE A 273 22.25 12.26 15.58
N SER A 274 22.46 12.43 16.88
CA SER A 274 23.80 12.39 17.49
C SER A 274 24.33 10.95 17.43
N ASP A 275 25.66 10.80 17.44
CA ASP A 275 26.35 9.53 17.66
C ASP A 275 26.41 9.17 19.16
N GLU A 276 25.99 10.08 20.04
CA GLU A 276 25.89 9.89 21.47
C GLU A 276 24.42 9.81 21.90
N VAL A 277 24.09 8.78 22.67
CA VAL A 277 22.80 8.61 23.35
C VAL A 277 23.02 8.91 24.83
N GLU A 278 22.19 9.77 25.40
CA GLU A 278 22.26 10.04 26.85
C GLU A 278 21.69 8.85 27.65
N VAL A 279 22.19 8.70 28.88
CA VAL A 279 21.65 7.70 29.79
C VAL A 279 20.20 8.03 30.12
N ALA A 280 19.29 7.09 29.84
CA ALA A 280 17.87 7.27 30.08
C ALA A 280 17.58 7.59 31.56
N THR A 281 16.89 8.69 31.81
CA THR A 281 16.44 9.04 33.16
C THR A 281 15.09 8.38 33.42
N LEU A 282 15.08 7.38 34.33
CA LEU A 282 13.88 6.64 34.71
C LEU A 282 12.94 7.52 35.53
N SER A 283 11.64 7.49 35.26
CA SER A 283 10.65 8.35 35.91
C SER A 283 9.66 7.56 36.76
N THR A 284 8.95 6.60 36.19
CA THR A 284 7.91 5.83 36.87
C THR A 284 8.01 4.34 36.56
N PRO A 285 7.92 3.42 37.53
CA PRO A 285 7.96 3.65 38.97
C PRO A 285 9.31 4.22 39.44
N GLY A 286 9.26 5.16 40.38
CA GLY A 286 10.49 5.75 40.94
C GLY A 286 11.33 4.73 41.73
N ASN A 287 12.63 5.03 41.92
CA ASN A 287 13.53 4.16 42.68
C ASN A 287 13.03 4.02 44.14
N ASN A 288 12.98 2.79 44.64
CA ASN A 288 12.42 2.41 45.93
C ASN A 288 10.92 2.74 46.11
N ALA A 289 10.15 2.85 45.05
CA ALA A 289 8.70 3.03 45.15
C ALA A 289 8.05 1.82 45.85
N THR A 290 7.11 2.09 46.78
CA THR A 290 6.29 1.10 47.46
C THR A 290 4.83 1.22 47.02
N ASP A 291 4.05 0.17 47.25
CA ASP A 291 2.61 0.13 46.89
C ASP A 291 2.36 0.36 45.41
N VAL A 292 3.28 -0.09 44.55
CA VAL A 292 3.17 -0.01 43.11
C VAL A 292 2.10 -0.99 42.62
N SER A 293 1.33 -0.58 41.63
CA SER A 293 0.36 -1.46 40.96
C SER A 293 1.00 -2.75 40.45
N LEU A 294 0.28 -3.87 40.50
CA LEU A 294 0.73 -5.12 39.89
C LEU A 294 0.82 -5.07 38.35
N LEU A 295 0.18 -4.08 37.75
CA LEU A 295 0.31 -3.72 36.34
C LEU A 295 0.83 -2.28 36.26
N PRO A 296 2.14 -2.06 36.52
CA PRO A 296 2.69 -0.71 36.50
C PRO A 296 2.86 -0.20 35.08
N GLN A 297 2.73 1.12 34.92
CA GLN A 297 3.22 1.83 33.74
C GLN A 297 4.66 2.26 34.03
N PHE A 298 5.54 1.98 33.07
CA PHE A 298 6.94 2.40 33.10
C PHE A 298 7.09 3.63 32.20
N THR A 299 7.78 4.65 32.69
CA THR A 299 8.08 5.85 31.93
C THR A 299 9.50 6.32 32.21
N TRP A 300 10.12 6.93 31.21
CA TRP A 300 11.44 7.56 31.30
C TRP A 300 11.47 8.84 30.47
N GLN A 301 12.52 9.64 30.64
CA GLN A 301 12.69 10.84 29.84
C GLN A 301 13.00 10.45 28.39
N GLU A 302 12.29 11.06 27.48
CA GLU A 302 12.53 10.90 26.04
C GLU A 302 13.87 11.53 25.66
N ASP A 303 14.66 10.81 24.87
CA ASP A 303 15.85 11.32 24.19
C ASP A 303 15.56 11.44 22.70
N SER A 304 15.72 12.66 22.16
CA SER A 304 15.46 12.93 20.74
C SER A 304 16.44 12.22 19.79
N ASN A 305 17.54 11.68 20.29
CA ASN A 305 18.51 10.90 19.53
C ASN A 305 18.23 9.39 19.59
N ALA A 306 17.34 8.94 20.50
CA ALA A 306 17.00 7.54 20.63
C ALA A 306 15.94 7.17 19.58
N LYS A 307 16.23 6.15 18.78
CA LYS A 307 15.26 5.55 17.86
C LYS A 307 14.42 4.49 18.56
N GLU A 308 15.04 3.76 19.48
CA GLU A 308 14.45 2.64 20.21
C GLU A 308 14.95 2.63 21.64
N TYR A 309 14.16 2.09 22.54
CA TYR A 309 14.49 1.86 23.95
C TYR A 309 14.31 0.37 24.23
N ASP A 310 15.30 -0.24 24.86
CA ASP A 310 15.19 -1.59 25.39
C ASP A 310 14.87 -1.51 26.89
N LEU A 311 13.64 -1.93 27.24
CA LEU A 311 13.20 -2.03 28.62
C LEU A 311 13.41 -3.46 29.13
N GLU A 312 14.04 -3.61 30.28
CA GLU A 312 14.14 -4.88 30.99
C GLU A 312 13.56 -4.75 32.41
N ILE A 313 12.79 -5.76 32.81
CA ILE A 313 12.26 -5.91 34.18
C ILE A 313 12.80 -7.22 34.73
N ALA A 314 13.42 -7.19 35.91
CA ALA A 314 14.03 -8.35 36.55
C ALA A 314 13.53 -8.52 38.00
N SER A 315 13.60 -9.74 38.51
CA SER A 315 13.30 -10.08 39.91
C SER A 315 14.56 -10.08 40.82
N ASP A 316 15.70 -9.63 40.27
CA ASP A 316 16.95 -9.46 41.04
C ASP A 316 17.71 -8.22 40.53
N ALA A 317 18.46 -7.59 41.47
CA ALA A 317 19.21 -6.37 41.20
C ALA A 317 20.36 -6.53 40.18
N GLY A 318 20.77 -7.74 39.87
CA GLY A 318 21.84 -8.06 38.92
C GLY A 318 21.30 -8.33 37.51
N PHE A 319 19.98 -8.26 37.32
CA PHE A 319 19.33 -8.59 36.05
C PHE A 319 19.70 -9.97 35.50
N ASN A 320 19.89 -10.96 36.41
CA ASN A 320 20.15 -12.34 36.01
C ASN A 320 18.83 -13.10 35.73
N THR A 321 17.75 -12.67 36.35
CA THR A 321 16.42 -13.27 36.21
C THR A 321 15.47 -12.25 35.62
N ILE A 322 15.41 -12.21 34.30
CA ILE A 322 14.55 -11.29 33.56
C ILE A 322 13.10 -11.79 33.59
N VAL A 323 12.18 -10.91 33.95
CA VAL A 323 10.71 -11.16 34.00
C VAL A 323 10.03 -10.70 32.70
N SER A 324 10.48 -9.58 32.13
CA SER A 324 9.96 -9.04 30.89
C SER A 324 11.03 -8.22 30.18
N THR A 325 11.02 -8.28 28.84
CA THR A 325 11.79 -7.42 27.95
C THR A 325 10.88 -6.83 26.89
N SER A 326 11.14 -5.60 26.49
CA SER A 326 10.41 -4.95 25.37
C SER A 326 11.31 -3.93 24.68
N THR A 327 11.28 -3.91 23.34
CA THR A 327 11.89 -2.87 22.53
C THR A 327 10.79 -1.91 22.09
N LEU A 328 10.95 -0.62 22.32
CA LEU A 328 9.92 0.41 22.20
C LEU A 328 10.45 1.63 21.45
N SER A 329 9.61 2.24 20.63
CA SER A 329 9.90 3.52 19.99
C SER A 329 9.34 4.73 20.75
N THR A 330 8.75 4.51 21.94
CA THR A 330 8.19 5.53 22.82
C THR A 330 8.75 5.40 24.22
N ASN A 331 8.67 6.45 25.02
CA ASN A 331 9.17 6.50 26.40
C ASN A 331 8.14 6.02 27.45
N VAL A 332 7.17 5.20 27.04
CA VAL A 332 6.10 4.66 27.90
C VAL A 332 5.86 3.20 27.57
N PHE A 333 5.73 2.39 28.62
CA PHE A 333 5.36 0.98 28.52
C PHE A 333 4.33 0.58 29.57
N GLU A 334 3.29 -0.11 29.16
CA GLU A 334 2.30 -0.71 30.07
C GLU A 334 2.50 -2.22 30.12
N LEU A 335 2.70 -2.76 31.31
CA LEU A 335 2.91 -4.19 31.47
C LEU A 335 1.59 -4.95 31.26
N GLY A 336 1.59 -5.90 30.35
CA GLY A 336 0.40 -6.69 30.00
C GLY A 336 0.13 -7.89 30.94
N THR A 337 1.07 -8.25 31.81
CA THR A 337 0.98 -9.38 32.74
C THR A 337 1.27 -8.91 34.17
N SER A 338 0.40 -9.25 35.11
CA SER A 338 0.57 -8.83 36.49
C SER A 338 1.85 -9.38 37.12
N LEU A 339 2.57 -8.49 37.82
CA LEU A 339 3.67 -8.85 38.73
C LEU A 339 3.14 -9.56 39.98
N LEU A 340 4.03 -10.23 40.71
CA LEU A 340 3.67 -10.87 41.96
C LEU A 340 3.63 -9.84 43.11
N SER A 341 2.69 -9.99 44.03
CA SER A 341 2.59 -9.15 45.20
C SER A 341 3.72 -9.45 46.19
N ASN A 342 4.11 -8.47 47.02
CA ASN A 342 5.19 -8.53 48.01
C ASN A 342 6.51 -9.02 47.41
N THR A 343 6.83 -8.61 46.18
CA THR A 343 8.03 -8.98 45.47
C THR A 343 8.72 -7.73 44.98
N ASP A 344 10.04 -7.65 45.16
CA ASP A 344 10.85 -6.56 44.65
C ASP A 344 11.18 -6.83 43.18
N TYR A 345 11.12 -5.77 42.37
CA TYR A 345 11.49 -5.78 40.97
C TYR A 345 12.44 -4.64 40.66
N TRP A 346 13.32 -4.87 39.71
CA TRP A 346 14.22 -3.88 39.14
C TRP A 346 13.91 -3.70 37.68
N TRP A 347 14.08 -2.48 37.21
CA TRP A 347 13.89 -2.18 35.80
C TRP A 347 14.93 -1.18 35.29
N ARG A 348 15.25 -1.30 34.05
CA ARG A 348 16.20 -0.44 33.35
C ARG A 348 15.83 -0.28 31.88
#